data_00c160b03b07e4c4255c1c70a9a4df24
#
_entry.id   00c160b03b07e4c4255c1c70a9a4df24
#
_cell.length_a   1.000
_cell.length_b   1.000
_cell.length_c   1.000
_cell.angle_alpha   90.00
_cell.angle_beta   90.00
_cell.angle_gamma   90.00
#
_symmetry.space_group_name_H-M   'P 1'
#
loop_
_entity.id
_entity.type
_entity.pdbx_description
1 polymer ?
#
loop_
_entity_poly.entity_id
_entity_poly.type
_entity_poly.pdbx_seq_one_letter_code
_entity_poly.pdbx_strand_id
1 'polypeptide(L)'
;MSALHEEKNMAAAQEAPHILVMEDDSSVAKGLEMVLTEEGYNVYLADTGGLALEAFKQKRYDLLVADLRLPDMDGMQVIKQIKTEKPDTEVVVITGYGTAATAVEAMKLGARDFLPKPFTEDQIKSAIGEALSGRKEEDKLTEIPEDRLAEGRLIQKREVIQVLNRTAEDKAFWQDLMENGPLALDGYQLSSEAKAAVASGDLKWINENVGELTQKQLMYIYKRLEQEAW
;
A
#
# COMPACT_ATOMS: atom_id res chain seq x y z
N MET A 1 -38.28 4.92 35.45
CA MET A 1 -37.66 4.05 34.42
C MET A 1 -36.99 4.81 33.27
N SER A 2 -36.54 6.04 33.49
CA SER A 2 -35.92 6.89 32.45
C SER A 2 -34.40 7.10 32.60
N ALA A 3 -33.83 6.84 33.77
CA ALA A 3 -32.42 7.09 34.02
C ALA A 3 -31.45 5.97 33.53
N LEU A 4 -31.95 4.75 33.31
CA LEU A 4 -31.14 3.60 32.86
C LEU A 4 -30.96 3.52 31.33
N HIS A 5 -31.63 4.40 30.57
CA HIS A 5 -31.47 4.48 29.11
C HIS A 5 -30.49 5.60 28.69
N GLU A 6 -30.23 6.59 29.53
CA GLU A 6 -29.28 7.65 29.25
C GLU A 6 -27.82 7.24 29.56
N GLU A 7 -27.59 6.34 30.52
CA GLU A 7 -26.24 5.85 30.84
C GLU A 7 -25.67 4.87 29.79
N LYS A 8 -26.52 4.24 28.96
CA LYS A 8 -26.05 3.34 27.88
C LYS A 8 -25.60 4.06 26.61
N ASN A 9 -25.87 5.35 26.49
CA ASN A 9 -25.49 6.15 25.31
C ASN A 9 -24.22 6.98 25.52
N MET A 10 -23.58 6.91 26.71
CA MET A 10 -22.28 7.49 27.02
C MET A 10 -21.11 6.51 26.92
N ALA A 11 -21.34 5.33 26.37
CA ALA A 11 -20.30 4.32 26.19
C ALA A 11 -19.69 4.41 24.80
N ALA A 12 -18.43 4.80 24.80
CA ALA A 12 -17.47 4.90 23.70
C ALA A 12 -17.46 6.26 22.97
N ALA A 13 -17.02 7.30 23.67
CA ALA A 13 -16.18 8.29 23.01
C ALA A 13 -14.96 7.51 22.49
N GLN A 14 -14.97 7.14 21.22
CA GLN A 14 -13.82 6.48 20.58
C GLN A 14 -12.64 7.43 20.73
N GLU A 15 -11.64 7.04 21.52
CA GLU A 15 -10.41 7.83 21.62
C GLU A 15 -9.86 8.05 20.21
N ALA A 16 -9.44 9.28 19.93
CA ALA A 16 -8.86 9.61 18.62
C ALA A 16 -7.65 8.69 18.36
N PRO A 17 -7.52 8.13 17.13
CA PRO A 17 -6.42 7.25 16.81
C PRO A 17 -5.05 7.87 17.10
N HIS A 18 -4.14 7.05 17.63
CA HIS A 18 -2.78 7.45 17.93
C HIS A 18 -1.86 7.12 16.77
N ILE A 19 -1.24 8.13 16.20
CA ILE A 19 -0.32 8.01 15.06
C ILE A 19 1.08 8.35 15.51
N LEU A 20 2.04 7.46 15.24
CA LEU A 20 3.46 7.78 15.35
C LEU A 20 4.00 8.14 13.97
N VAL A 21 4.62 9.29 13.84
CA VAL A 21 5.34 9.74 12.64
C VAL A 21 6.83 9.56 12.90
N MET A 22 7.47 8.72 12.11
CA MET A 22 8.91 8.43 12.15
C MET A 22 9.57 9.11 10.95
N GLU A 23 10.21 10.25 11.18
CA GLU A 23 10.73 11.17 10.15
C GLU A 23 11.84 12.02 10.75
N ASP A 24 13.03 12.03 10.13
CA ASP A 24 14.20 12.79 10.60
C ASP A 24 14.20 14.25 10.12
N ASP A 25 13.54 14.56 9.00
CA ASP A 25 13.34 15.95 8.58
C ASP A 25 12.27 16.62 9.45
N SER A 26 12.72 17.51 10.34
CA SER A 26 11.85 18.22 11.26
C SER A 26 10.76 19.08 10.59
N SER A 27 10.99 19.54 9.35
CA SER A 27 10.02 20.33 8.59
C SER A 27 8.91 19.44 8.05
N VAL A 28 9.26 18.28 7.53
CA VAL A 28 8.31 17.25 7.07
C VAL A 28 7.52 16.71 8.26
N ALA A 29 8.20 16.34 9.35
CA ALA A 29 7.57 15.82 10.57
C ALA A 29 6.52 16.80 11.14
N LYS A 30 6.86 18.08 11.25
CA LYS A 30 5.94 19.12 11.73
C LYS A 30 4.78 19.37 10.76
N GLY A 31 5.04 19.32 9.45
CA GLY A 31 3.98 19.44 8.45
C GLY A 31 2.97 18.30 8.58
N LEU A 32 3.43 17.07 8.75
CA LEU A 32 2.59 15.90 8.99
C LEU A 32 1.83 16.00 10.32
N GLU A 33 2.50 16.42 11.40
CA GLU A 33 1.86 16.64 12.70
C GLU A 33 0.69 17.63 12.59
N MET A 34 0.89 18.76 11.92
CA MET A 34 -0.14 19.78 11.74
C MET A 34 -1.34 19.22 10.96
N VAL A 35 -1.10 18.66 9.78
CA VAL A 35 -2.14 18.11 8.91
C VAL A 35 -2.95 17.01 9.61
N LEU A 36 -2.29 16.09 10.30
CA LEU A 36 -2.95 14.97 10.94
C LEU A 36 -3.67 15.36 12.24
N THR A 37 -3.15 16.36 12.96
CA THR A 37 -3.84 16.91 14.14
C THR A 37 -5.11 17.67 13.74
N GLU A 38 -5.12 18.37 12.61
CA GLU A 38 -6.31 19.00 12.05
C GLU A 38 -7.40 17.98 11.69
N GLU A 39 -7.01 16.76 11.25
CA GLU A 39 -7.94 15.63 11.02
C GLU A 39 -8.42 14.96 12.33
N GLY A 40 -7.97 15.44 13.49
CA GLY A 40 -8.42 14.94 14.80
C GLY A 40 -7.62 13.73 15.31
N TYR A 41 -6.46 13.42 14.77
CA TYR A 41 -5.60 12.35 15.26
C TYR A 41 -4.67 12.82 16.40
N ASN A 42 -4.30 11.89 17.29
CA ASN A 42 -3.26 12.12 18.29
C ASN A 42 -1.89 11.78 17.69
N VAL A 43 -1.10 12.79 17.35
CA VAL A 43 0.18 12.63 16.63
C VAL A 43 1.37 12.68 17.59
N TYR A 44 2.33 11.81 17.37
CA TYR A 44 3.60 11.72 18.09
C TYR A 44 4.73 11.65 17.06
N LEU A 45 5.85 12.31 17.36
CA LEU A 45 6.99 12.38 16.46
C LEU A 45 8.16 11.56 17.01
N ALA A 46 8.87 10.86 16.14
CA ALA A 46 10.15 10.22 16.40
C ALA A 46 11.09 10.54 15.24
N ASP A 47 12.23 11.13 15.53
CA ASP A 47 13.24 11.53 14.54
C ASP A 47 14.27 10.43 14.24
N THR A 48 14.15 9.29 14.91
CA THR A 48 15.01 8.12 14.75
C THR A 48 14.21 6.83 14.87
N GLY A 49 14.71 5.76 14.26
CA GLY A 49 14.12 4.43 14.37
C GLY A 49 14.18 3.89 15.82
N GLY A 50 15.25 4.19 16.54
CA GLY A 50 15.40 3.80 17.95
C GLY A 50 14.32 4.43 18.82
N LEU A 51 14.04 5.73 18.68
CA LEU A 51 12.97 6.42 19.41
C LEU A 51 11.58 5.89 19.02
N ALA A 52 11.36 5.59 17.75
CA ALA A 52 10.11 4.98 17.31
C ALA A 52 9.88 3.62 18.00
N LEU A 53 10.88 2.73 18.01
CA LEU A 53 10.79 1.43 18.70
C LEU A 53 10.59 1.57 20.20
N GLU A 54 11.22 2.55 20.83
CA GLU A 54 11.04 2.83 22.26
C GLU A 54 9.61 3.33 22.54
N ALA A 55 9.08 4.22 21.72
CA ALA A 55 7.71 4.72 21.84
C ALA A 55 6.68 3.57 21.75
N PHE A 56 6.87 2.62 20.84
CA PHE A 56 6.00 1.43 20.71
C PHE A 56 6.05 0.48 21.91
N LYS A 57 7.13 0.49 22.71
CA LYS A 57 7.19 -0.26 23.97
C LYS A 57 6.38 0.39 25.07
N GLN A 58 6.30 1.71 25.07
CA GLN A 58 5.64 2.49 26.12
C GLN A 58 4.13 2.67 25.88
N LYS A 59 3.69 2.72 24.60
CA LYS A 59 2.32 3.05 24.22
C LYS A 59 1.88 2.23 23.00
N ARG A 60 0.57 2.06 22.84
CA ARG A 60 -0.02 1.55 21.60
C ARG A 60 -0.22 2.71 20.61
N TYR A 61 0.12 2.45 19.38
CA TYR A 61 -0.20 3.31 18.24
C TYR A 61 -1.07 2.53 17.26
N ASP A 62 -2.03 3.22 16.68
CA ASP A 62 -2.93 2.64 15.70
C ASP A 62 -2.29 2.61 14.32
N LEU A 63 -1.43 3.60 14.04
CA LEU A 63 -0.75 3.74 12.77
C LEU A 63 0.67 4.28 12.97
N LEU A 64 1.59 3.75 12.16
CA LEU A 64 2.94 4.27 11.95
C LEU A 64 3.02 4.91 10.57
N VAL A 65 3.37 6.19 10.50
CA VAL A 65 3.86 6.84 9.27
C VAL A 65 5.38 6.76 9.29
N ALA A 66 5.99 6.08 8.32
CA ALA A 66 7.40 5.73 8.37
C ALA A 66 8.19 6.26 7.18
N ASP A 67 9.19 7.12 7.41
CA ASP A 67 10.29 7.26 6.44
C ASP A 67 11.23 6.04 6.54
N LEU A 68 11.75 5.63 5.40
CA LEU A 68 12.69 4.52 5.31
C LEU A 68 14.13 4.95 5.56
N ARG A 69 14.46 6.22 5.36
CA ARG A 69 15.80 6.76 5.55
C ARG A 69 15.89 7.51 6.87
N LEU A 70 16.48 6.87 7.85
CA LEU A 70 16.69 7.43 9.18
C LEU A 70 18.20 7.46 9.47
N PRO A 71 18.65 8.36 10.36
CA PRO A 71 20.07 8.54 10.64
C PRO A 71 20.71 7.37 11.39
N ASP A 72 19.93 6.59 12.12
CA ASP A 72 20.40 5.54 13.04
C ASP A 72 20.20 4.12 12.50
N MET A 73 19.14 3.88 11.74
CA MET A 73 18.84 2.55 11.20
C MET A 73 17.93 2.62 9.97
N ASP A 74 17.83 1.49 9.25
CA ASP A 74 16.93 1.33 8.12
C ASP A 74 15.48 1.23 8.59
N GLY A 75 14.60 2.12 8.08
CA GLY A 75 13.18 2.15 8.41
C GLY A 75 12.46 0.84 8.12
N MET A 76 12.89 0.06 7.12
CA MET A 76 12.34 -1.28 6.86
C MET A 76 12.55 -2.25 8.02
N GLN A 77 13.68 -2.15 8.72
CA GLN A 77 13.94 -2.96 9.92
C GLN A 77 13.00 -2.58 11.06
N VAL A 78 12.74 -1.28 11.22
CA VAL A 78 11.76 -0.76 12.21
C VAL A 78 10.37 -1.30 11.91
N ILE A 79 9.91 -1.17 10.66
CA ILE A 79 8.60 -1.69 10.21
C ILE A 79 8.48 -3.19 10.49
N LYS A 80 9.49 -3.97 10.10
CA LYS A 80 9.52 -5.42 10.35
C LYS A 80 9.40 -5.76 11.83
N GLN A 81 10.12 -5.07 12.69
CA GLN A 81 10.07 -5.30 14.12
C GLN A 81 8.70 -4.93 14.68
N ILE A 82 8.16 -3.76 14.34
CA ILE A 82 6.83 -3.30 14.79
C ILE A 82 5.73 -4.27 14.33
N LYS A 83 5.72 -4.67 13.06
CA LYS A 83 4.72 -5.63 12.55
C LYS A 83 4.84 -7.02 13.20
N THR A 84 6.04 -7.40 13.64
CA THR A 84 6.24 -8.66 14.38
C THR A 84 5.70 -8.57 15.82
N GLU A 85 5.97 -7.46 16.52
CA GLU A 85 5.58 -7.28 17.92
C GLU A 85 4.14 -6.76 18.09
N LYS A 86 3.66 -5.98 17.13
CA LYS A 86 2.36 -5.29 17.10
C LYS A 86 1.70 -5.44 15.72
N PRO A 87 1.25 -6.64 15.34
CA PRO A 87 0.70 -6.92 14.00
C PRO A 87 -0.49 -6.03 13.64
N ASP A 88 -1.28 -5.62 14.64
CA ASP A 88 -2.45 -4.75 14.48
C ASP A 88 -2.11 -3.28 14.17
N THR A 89 -0.87 -2.84 14.30
CA THR A 89 -0.48 -1.48 13.93
C THR A 89 -0.45 -1.34 12.42
N GLU A 90 -1.23 -0.41 11.88
CA GLU A 90 -1.15 -0.09 10.45
C GLU A 90 0.14 0.67 10.13
N VAL A 91 0.63 0.52 8.91
CA VAL A 91 1.85 1.18 8.46
C VAL A 91 1.62 1.85 7.12
N VAL A 92 1.90 3.13 7.04
CA VAL A 92 1.99 3.90 5.79
C VAL A 92 3.44 4.36 5.63
N VAL A 93 4.06 3.97 4.54
CA VAL A 93 5.44 4.36 4.23
C VAL A 93 5.46 5.64 3.44
N ILE A 94 6.31 6.59 3.85
CA ILE A 94 6.59 7.82 3.10
C ILE A 94 8.09 7.91 2.86
N THR A 95 8.56 8.13 1.63
CA THR A 95 10.00 8.22 1.40
C THR A 95 10.36 8.93 0.10
N GLY A 96 11.47 9.67 0.11
CA GLY A 96 12.06 10.26 -1.09
C GLY A 96 12.87 9.27 -1.95
N TYR A 97 13.08 8.06 -1.46
CA TYR A 97 13.89 7.02 -2.12
C TYR A 97 13.05 5.81 -2.52
N GLY A 98 11.81 6.07 -2.93
CA GLY A 98 10.88 5.03 -3.38
C GLY A 98 11.29 4.43 -4.71
N THR A 99 11.78 3.20 -4.71
CA THR A 99 11.86 2.36 -5.90
C THR A 99 10.70 1.36 -5.91
N ALA A 100 10.35 0.82 -7.07
CA ALA A 100 9.35 -0.25 -7.15
C ALA A 100 9.71 -1.45 -6.24
N ALA A 101 11.01 -1.78 -6.15
CA ALA A 101 11.50 -2.85 -5.27
C ALA A 101 11.25 -2.53 -3.79
N THR A 102 11.53 -1.29 -3.36
CA THR A 102 11.32 -0.84 -1.97
C THR A 102 9.83 -0.84 -1.62
N ALA A 103 8.96 -0.38 -2.55
CA ALA A 103 7.52 -0.42 -2.36
C ALA A 103 7.01 -1.86 -2.19
N VAL A 104 7.43 -2.78 -3.07
CA VAL A 104 7.06 -4.20 -2.96
C VAL A 104 7.54 -4.82 -1.64
N GLU A 105 8.74 -4.48 -1.19
CA GLU A 105 9.26 -4.97 0.09
C GLU A 105 8.45 -4.45 1.28
N ALA A 106 8.12 -3.14 1.30
CA ALA A 106 7.26 -2.54 2.32
C ALA A 106 5.89 -3.23 2.39
N MET A 107 5.26 -3.46 1.24
CA MET A 107 3.96 -4.15 1.16
C MET A 107 4.05 -5.61 1.65
N LYS A 108 5.14 -6.33 1.34
CA LYS A 108 5.39 -7.69 1.85
C LYS A 108 5.57 -7.72 3.38
N LEU A 109 6.09 -6.65 3.97
CA LEU A 109 6.20 -6.50 5.42
C LEU A 109 4.88 -6.11 6.09
N GLY A 110 3.83 -5.89 5.31
CA GLY A 110 2.49 -5.54 5.79
C GLY A 110 2.26 -4.03 5.91
N ALA A 111 2.97 -3.21 5.15
CA ALA A 111 2.58 -1.83 4.97
C ALA A 111 1.25 -1.75 4.21
N ARG A 112 0.38 -0.83 4.63
CA ARG A 112 -0.93 -0.63 4.01
C ARG A 112 -0.84 0.21 2.76
N ASP A 113 0.07 1.19 2.76
CA ASP A 113 0.30 2.08 1.63
C ASP A 113 1.74 2.58 1.56
N PHE A 114 2.12 3.11 0.40
CA PHE A 114 3.45 3.61 0.11
C PHE A 114 3.36 4.91 -0.70
N LEU A 115 3.75 6.03 -0.09
CA LEU A 115 3.74 7.36 -0.71
C LEU A 115 5.16 7.84 -1.02
N PRO A 116 5.52 8.05 -2.29
CA PRO A 116 6.78 8.71 -2.63
C PRO A 116 6.71 10.21 -2.30
N LYS A 117 7.79 10.76 -1.73
CA LYS A 117 7.97 12.21 -1.58
C LYS A 117 8.39 12.83 -2.94
N PRO A 118 7.85 13.98 -3.36
CA PRO A 118 6.89 14.82 -2.65
C PRO A 118 5.45 14.31 -2.79
N PHE A 119 4.66 14.43 -1.73
CA PHE A 119 3.23 14.11 -1.71
C PHE A 119 2.40 15.35 -1.33
N THR A 120 1.13 15.35 -1.67
CA THR A 120 0.19 16.40 -1.29
C THR A 120 -0.48 16.08 0.04
N GLU A 121 -1.08 17.11 0.64
CA GLU A 121 -1.89 16.99 1.87
C GLU A 121 -3.05 15.99 1.68
N ASP A 122 -3.75 16.06 0.55
CA ASP A 122 -4.85 15.15 0.23
C ASP A 122 -4.40 13.70 0.11
N GLN A 123 -3.22 13.46 -0.47
CA GLN A 123 -2.66 12.11 -0.60
C GLN A 123 -2.37 11.48 0.75
N ILE A 124 -1.73 12.21 1.66
CA ILE A 124 -1.42 11.67 2.99
C ILE A 124 -2.68 11.47 3.84
N LYS A 125 -3.66 12.40 3.77
CA LYS A 125 -4.95 12.25 4.44
C LYS A 125 -5.71 11.03 3.95
N SER A 126 -5.77 10.79 2.62
CA SER A 126 -6.41 9.61 2.02
C SER A 126 -5.73 8.32 2.49
N ALA A 127 -4.41 8.22 2.37
CA ALA A 127 -3.65 7.04 2.75
C ALA A 127 -3.85 6.65 4.23
N ILE A 128 -3.82 7.64 5.12
CA ILE A 128 -4.03 7.41 6.56
C ILE A 128 -5.48 7.06 6.87
N GLY A 129 -6.43 7.77 6.26
CA GLY A 129 -7.85 7.49 6.41
C GLY A 129 -8.21 6.07 5.95
N GLU A 130 -7.69 5.64 4.82
CA GLU A 130 -7.88 4.29 4.28
C GLU A 130 -7.22 3.23 5.18
N ALA A 131 -5.99 3.48 5.64
CA ALA A 131 -5.29 2.57 6.54
C ALA A 131 -6.05 2.35 7.86
N LEU A 132 -6.55 3.42 8.47
CA LEU A 132 -7.32 3.34 9.72
C LEU A 132 -8.76 2.83 9.53
N SER A 133 -9.38 3.06 8.35
CA SER A 133 -10.71 2.56 8.02
C SER A 133 -10.72 1.05 7.79
N GLY A 134 -9.66 0.50 7.20
CA GLY A 134 -9.49 -0.94 7.00
C GLY A 134 -9.55 -1.74 8.30
N ARG A 135 -9.17 -1.14 9.43
CA ARG A 135 -9.32 -1.73 10.76
C ARG A 135 -10.76 -1.94 11.20
N LYS A 136 -11.68 -1.07 10.73
CA LYS A 136 -13.12 -1.19 11.03
C LYS A 136 -13.82 -2.18 10.12
N GLU A 137 -13.20 -2.55 9.01
CA GLU A 137 -13.77 -3.47 8.03
C GLU A 137 -13.32 -4.92 8.23
N GLU A 138 -12.16 -5.19 8.86
CA GLU A 138 -11.77 -6.55 9.23
C GLU A 138 -12.75 -7.19 10.25
N ASP A 139 -13.37 -6.38 11.12
CA ASP A 139 -14.50 -6.83 11.97
C ASP A 139 -15.85 -6.89 11.21
N LYS A 140 -15.92 -6.38 9.97
CA LYS A 140 -17.09 -6.38 9.10
C LYS A 140 -16.90 -7.12 7.78
N LEU A 141 -15.87 -7.96 7.67
CA LEU A 141 -15.58 -8.79 6.47
C LEU A 141 -16.60 -9.93 6.29
N THR A 142 -17.86 -9.58 6.36
CA THR A 142 -18.96 -10.45 5.94
C THR A 142 -19.90 -9.80 4.96
N GLU A 143 -19.54 -8.78 4.20
CA GLU A 143 -20.39 -8.38 3.05
C GLU A 143 -19.71 -7.27 2.21
N ILE A 144 -18.66 -7.63 1.44
CA ILE A 144 -18.43 -6.90 0.19
C ILE A 144 -19.46 -7.46 -0.79
N PRO A 145 -20.38 -6.64 -1.34
CA PRO A 145 -21.33 -7.12 -2.32
C PRO A 145 -20.56 -7.80 -3.46
N GLU A 146 -20.92 -9.04 -3.80
CA GLU A 146 -20.29 -9.83 -4.88
C GLU A 146 -20.19 -9.04 -6.19
N ASP A 147 -21.12 -8.12 -6.43
CA ASP A 147 -21.15 -7.20 -7.56
C ASP A 147 -19.88 -6.32 -7.68
N ARG A 148 -19.38 -5.74 -6.59
CA ARG A 148 -18.19 -4.90 -6.62
C ARG A 148 -16.91 -5.70 -6.83
N LEU A 149 -16.83 -6.89 -6.26
CA LEU A 149 -15.72 -7.82 -6.49
C LEU A 149 -15.72 -8.33 -7.94
N ALA A 150 -16.89 -8.62 -8.49
CA ALA A 150 -17.06 -9.04 -9.87
C ALA A 150 -16.68 -7.89 -10.84
N GLU A 151 -17.11 -6.66 -10.56
CA GLU A 151 -16.82 -5.50 -11.39
C GLU A 151 -15.32 -5.16 -11.39
N GLY A 152 -14.67 -5.18 -10.24
CA GLY A 152 -13.21 -4.98 -10.12
C GLY A 152 -12.41 -6.06 -10.86
N ARG A 153 -12.81 -7.33 -10.77
CA ARG A 153 -12.20 -8.44 -11.53
C ARG A 153 -12.39 -8.29 -13.03
N LEU A 154 -13.57 -7.83 -13.47
CA LEU A 154 -13.84 -7.61 -14.88
C LEU A 154 -13.01 -6.46 -15.46
N ILE A 155 -12.86 -5.36 -14.72
CA ILE A 155 -11.99 -4.23 -15.13
C ILE A 155 -10.55 -4.72 -15.23
N GLN A 156 -10.03 -5.36 -14.21
CA GLN A 156 -8.65 -5.88 -14.19
C GLN A 156 -8.39 -6.87 -15.33
N LYS A 157 -9.30 -7.82 -15.57
CA LYS A 157 -9.22 -8.77 -16.67
C LYS A 157 -9.16 -8.06 -18.03
N ARG A 158 -10.01 -7.06 -18.24
CA ARG A 158 -10.05 -6.27 -19.47
C ARG A 158 -8.74 -5.51 -19.68
N GLU A 159 -8.23 -4.87 -18.66
CA GLU A 159 -6.98 -4.11 -18.70
C GLU A 159 -5.78 -5.02 -19.00
N VAL A 160 -5.68 -6.19 -18.36
CA VAL A 160 -4.63 -7.18 -18.67
C VAL A 160 -4.69 -7.62 -20.13
N ILE A 161 -5.88 -7.96 -20.64
CA ILE A 161 -6.06 -8.33 -22.05
C ILE A 161 -5.63 -7.18 -22.98
N GLN A 162 -5.95 -5.93 -22.64
CA GLN A 162 -5.56 -4.76 -23.41
C GLN A 162 -4.03 -4.59 -23.47
N VAL A 163 -3.35 -4.74 -22.32
CA VAL A 163 -1.90 -4.72 -22.25
C VAL A 163 -1.28 -5.82 -23.11
N LEU A 164 -1.73 -7.06 -22.97
CA LEU A 164 -1.22 -8.20 -23.74
C LEU A 164 -1.46 -8.04 -25.28
N ASN A 165 -2.55 -7.46 -25.66
CA ASN A 165 -2.79 -7.15 -27.07
C ASN A 165 -1.85 -6.04 -27.57
N ARG A 166 -1.65 -4.99 -26.77
CA ARG A 166 -0.76 -3.89 -27.12
C ARG A 166 0.69 -4.34 -27.25
N THR A 167 1.18 -5.22 -26.38
CA THR A 167 2.54 -5.79 -26.50
C THR A 167 2.78 -6.52 -27.82
N ALA A 168 1.72 -7.10 -28.39
CA ALA A 168 1.79 -7.81 -29.67
C ALA A 168 1.77 -6.88 -30.90
N GLU A 169 1.26 -5.64 -30.75
CA GLU A 169 1.03 -4.70 -31.85
C GLU A 169 1.98 -3.49 -31.82
N ASP A 170 2.42 -3.08 -30.62
CA ASP A 170 3.24 -1.89 -30.38
C ASP A 170 4.63 -2.31 -29.87
N LYS A 171 5.61 -2.31 -30.79
CA LYS A 171 6.99 -2.68 -30.50
C LYS A 171 7.65 -1.73 -29.47
N ALA A 172 7.29 -0.44 -29.49
CA ALA A 172 7.85 0.54 -28.57
C ALA A 172 7.31 0.28 -27.13
N PHE A 173 6.02 0.02 -27.01
CA PHE A 173 5.41 -0.36 -25.76
C PHE A 173 5.98 -1.70 -25.20
N TRP A 174 6.22 -2.65 -26.10
CA TRP A 174 6.86 -3.91 -25.73
C TRP A 174 8.27 -3.68 -25.16
N GLN A 175 9.07 -2.82 -25.80
CA GLN A 175 10.40 -2.47 -25.28
C GLN A 175 10.33 -1.75 -23.94
N ASP A 176 9.44 -0.79 -23.81
CA ASP A 176 9.21 -0.06 -22.55
C ASP A 176 8.85 -1.02 -21.40
N LEU A 177 7.93 -1.96 -21.65
CA LEU A 177 7.54 -2.96 -20.67
C LEU A 177 8.70 -3.92 -20.29
N MET A 178 9.59 -4.23 -21.23
CA MET A 178 10.78 -5.06 -20.99
C MET A 178 11.84 -4.33 -20.17
N GLU A 179 12.03 -3.02 -20.41
CA GLU A 179 13.05 -2.19 -19.75
C GLU A 179 12.58 -1.67 -18.38
N ASN A 180 11.32 -1.21 -18.29
CA ASN A 180 10.77 -0.52 -17.13
C ASN A 180 9.80 -1.40 -16.31
N GLY A 181 9.46 -2.59 -16.79
CA GLY A 181 8.63 -3.55 -16.07
C GLY A 181 7.26 -2.99 -15.68
N PRO A 182 6.84 -3.15 -14.40
CA PRO A 182 5.53 -2.69 -13.94
C PRO A 182 5.28 -1.20 -14.11
N LEU A 183 6.31 -0.35 -14.19
CA LEU A 183 6.19 1.11 -14.36
C LEU A 183 5.60 1.48 -15.73
N ALA A 184 5.88 0.70 -16.77
CA ALA A 184 5.28 0.90 -18.09
C ALA A 184 3.74 0.73 -18.08
N LEU A 185 3.19 0.20 -16.98
CA LEU A 185 1.76 -0.09 -16.81
C LEU A 185 1.03 0.94 -15.92
N ASP A 186 1.67 2.07 -15.57
CA ASP A 186 1.06 3.07 -14.68
C ASP A 186 -0.18 3.76 -15.28
N GLY A 187 -0.32 3.77 -16.59
CA GLY A 187 -1.53 4.27 -17.27
C GLY A 187 -2.73 3.32 -17.28
N TYR A 188 -2.60 2.11 -16.70
CA TYR A 188 -3.64 1.09 -16.71
C TYR A 188 -4.23 0.90 -15.30
N GLN A 189 -5.54 0.60 -15.23
CA GLN A 189 -6.24 0.31 -13.98
C GLN A 189 -5.97 -1.13 -13.52
N LEU A 190 -4.71 -1.39 -13.15
CA LEU A 190 -4.23 -2.69 -12.70
C LEU A 190 -3.77 -2.62 -11.25
N SER A 191 -4.09 -3.64 -10.47
CA SER A 191 -3.48 -3.83 -9.14
C SER A 191 -1.96 -4.01 -9.25
N SER A 192 -1.23 -3.72 -8.19
CA SER A 192 0.23 -3.93 -8.14
C SER A 192 0.61 -5.37 -8.45
N GLU A 193 -0.19 -6.32 -7.99
CA GLU A 193 -0.02 -7.76 -8.28
C GLU A 193 -0.21 -8.06 -9.76
N ALA A 194 -1.27 -7.51 -10.39
CA ALA A 194 -1.52 -7.67 -11.82
C ALA A 194 -0.41 -7.05 -12.66
N LYS A 195 0.07 -5.85 -12.31
CA LYS A 195 1.20 -5.20 -12.98
C LYS A 195 2.46 -6.07 -12.89
N ALA A 196 2.78 -6.60 -11.71
CA ALA A 196 3.91 -7.48 -11.51
C ALA A 196 3.80 -8.79 -12.31
N ALA A 197 2.64 -9.43 -12.28
CA ALA A 197 2.38 -10.67 -13.01
C ALA A 197 2.48 -10.50 -14.53
N VAL A 198 1.92 -9.40 -15.05
CA VAL A 198 2.01 -9.11 -16.50
C VAL A 198 3.44 -8.76 -16.91
N ALA A 199 4.14 -7.93 -16.13
CA ALA A 199 5.52 -7.54 -16.44
C ALA A 199 6.51 -8.71 -16.35
N SER A 200 6.33 -9.64 -15.41
CA SER A 200 7.14 -10.85 -15.28
C SER A 200 6.74 -11.98 -16.24
N GLY A 201 5.56 -11.90 -16.85
CA GLY A 201 5.03 -12.98 -17.68
C GLY A 201 4.55 -14.20 -16.86
N ASP A 202 4.05 -13.99 -15.64
CA ASP A 202 3.51 -15.04 -14.77
C ASP A 202 2.25 -15.67 -15.39
N LEU A 203 2.46 -16.72 -16.17
CA LEU A 203 1.39 -17.48 -16.84
C LEU A 203 0.39 -18.07 -15.86
N LYS A 204 0.83 -18.48 -14.68
CA LYS A 204 -0.07 -19.10 -13.70
C LYS A 204 -1.06 -18.06 -13.20
N TRP A 205 -0.56 -16.92 -12.74
CA TRP A 205 -1.41 -15.83 -12.28
C TRP A 205 -2.36 -15.33 -13.38
N ILE A 206 -1.82 -15.14 -14.60
CA ILE A 206 -2.62 -14.65 -15.74
C ILE A 206 -3.74 -15.64 -16.09
N ASN A 207 -3.49 -16.94 -16.15
CA ASN A 207 -4.52 -17.94 -16.41
C ASN A 207 -5.60 -18.00 -15.33
N GLU A 208 -5.22 -17.86 -14.06
CA GLU A 208 -6.13 -17.88 -12.94
C GLU A 208 -7.04 -16.62 -12.90
N ASN A 209 -6.52 -15.47 -13.29
CA ASN A 209 -7.24 -14.18 -13.18
C ASN A 209 -7.85 -13.68 -14.49
N VAL A 210 -7.32 -14.09 -15.64
CA VAL A 210 -7.76 -13.63 -16.96
C VAL A 210 -8.45 -14.75 -17.75
N GLY A 211 -7.98 -15.99 -17.59
CA GLY A 211 -8.42 -17.16 -18.34
C GLY A 211 -7.54 -17.47 -19.54
N GLU A 212 -8.04 -18.30 -20.47
CA GLU A 212 -7.27 -18.74 -21.63
C GLU A 212 -6.83 -17.58 -22.51
N LEU A 213 -5.53 -17.59 -22.85
CA LEU A 213 -4.89 -16.59 -23.70
C LEU A 213 -4.86 -17.08 -25.16
N THR A 214 -4.97 -16.13 -26.08
CA THR A 214 -4.76 -16.40 -27.51
C THR A 214 -3.28 -16.67 -27.81
N GLN A 215 -2.98 -17.36 -28.90
CA GLN A 215 -1.59 -17.59 -29.33
C GLN A 215 -0.79 -16.27 -29.48
N LYS A 216 -1.43 -15.19 -29.89
CA LYS A 216 -0.82 -13.87 -30.04
C LYS A 216 -0.40 -13.28 -28.68
N GLN A 217 -1.23 -13.43 -27.66
CA GLN A 217 -0.96 -12.99 -26.28
C GLN A 217 0.11 -13.85 -25.61
N LEU A 218 0.10 -15.17 -25.85
CA LEU A 218 1.12 -16.08 -25.36
C LEU A 218 2.52 -15.78 -25.92
N MET A 219 2.60 -15.24 -27.14
CA MET A 219 3.87 -14.90 -27.79
C MET A 219 4.69 -13.89 -26.97
N TYR A 220 4.04 -12.90 -26.33
CA TYR A 220 4.71 -11.96 -25.42
C TYR A 220 5.34 -12.70 -24.24
N ILE A 221 4.57 -13.55 -23.61
CA ILE A 221 4.97 -14.26 -22.39
C ILE A 221 6.15 -15.22 -22.68
N TYR A 222 6.09 -15.94 -23.79
CA TYR A 222 7.19 -16.80 -24.22
C TYR A 222 8.47 -16.00 -24.49
N LYS A 223 8.38 -14.85 -25.18
CA LYS A 223 9.54 -13.99 -25.42
C LYS A 223 10.12 -13.42 -24.14
N ARG A 224 9.30 -13.14 -23.13
CA ARG A 224 9.75 -12.69 -21.82
C ARG A 224 10.54 -13.79 -21.10
N LEU A 225 9.98 -14.99 -21.05
CA LEU A 225 10.62 -16.15 -20.40
C LEU A 225 11.92 -16.59 -21.11
N GLU A 226 12.00 -16.45 -22.43
CA GLU A 226 13.25 -16.73 -23.16
C GLU A 226 14.38 -15.76 -22.82
N GLN A 227 14.09 -14.51 -22.47
CA GLN A 227 15.11 -13.53 -22.08
C GLN A 227 15.63 -13.72 -20.64
N GLU A 228 14.86 -14.35 -19.76
CA GLU A 228 15.29 -14.69 -18.40
C GLU A 228 16.13 -15.98 -18.34
N ALA A 229 16.20 -16.72 -19.42
CA ALA A 229 16.92 -17.99 -19.50
C ALA A 229 18.39 -17.86 -19.98
N TRP A 230 18.87 -16.63 -20.21
CA TRP A 230 20.25 -16.29 -20.61
C TRP A 230 20.85 -15.23 -19.70
#